data_35ceef6cfe1e9e06d5f470466c31df43
#
_entry.id   35ceef6cfe1e9e06d5f470466c31df43
#
_cell.length_a   1.000
_cell.length_b   1.000
_cell.length_c   1.000
_cell.angle_alpha   90.00
_cell.angle_beta   90.00
_cell.angle_gamma   90.00
#
_symmetry.space_group_name_H-M   'P 1'
#
loop_
_entity.id
_entity.type
_entity.pdbx_description
1 polymer ?
#
loop_
_entity_poly.entity_id
_entity_poly.type
_entity_poly.pdbx_seq_one_letter_code
_entity_poly.pdbx_strand_id
1 'polypeptide(L)'
;MSLESDFLEAFEFHSTTKIRQALAAGASPVDLIKGKRPIDILIEMYTRSAQFADCLRVMLDAGATVGDPLLEAVLLDDASKLPGDFNRKLYPLCAYTSCKGVSALHICAEFNSVRCGAVLIEAGADVNARADVDDNGIGGQTPLFHAVNSNHNHCRPMMELLVDAGADLDVRLKGLLWGDTMDWETVVFDVTPISYAQCGLYRQFHRRETDVYSNIAYLYRKRYLQDLPVRNVPNKYLSS
;
A
#
# COMPACT_ATOMS: atom_id res chain seq x y z
N MET A 1 13.80 10.47 -25.91
CA MET A 1 13.63 10.43 -24.44
C MET A 1 14.91 9.82 -23.89
N SER A 2 15.33 10.15 -22.67
CA SER A 2 16.50 9.51 -22.07
C SER A 2 16.09 8.14 -21.50
N LEU A 3 17.04 7.19 -21.40
CA LEU A 3 16.80 5.87 -20.81
C LEU A 3 16.23 5.98 -19.36
N GLU A 4 16.64 7.02 -18.63
CA GLU A 4 16.07 7.31 -17.30
C GLU A 4 14.59 7.66 -17.38
N SER A 5 14.18 8.47 -18.36
CA SER A 5 12.77 8.83 -18.56
C SER A 5 11.92 7.60 -18.90
N ASP A 6 12.50 6.67 -19.69
CA ASP A 6 11.82 5.44 -20.08
C ASP A 6 11.60 4.51 -18.86
N PHE A 7 12.57 4.46 -17.94
CA PHE A 7 12.39 3.74 -16.67
C PHE A 7 11.33 4.37 -15.78
N LEU A 8 11.36 5.71 -15.60
CA LEU A 8 10.39 6.41 -14.76
C LEU A 8 8.96 6.18 -15.27
N GLU A 9 8.74 6.30 -16.58
CA GLU A 9 7.44 6.01 -17.19
C GLU A 9 7.03 4.54 -17.00
N ALA A 10 7.98 3.60 -17.17
CA ALA A 10 7.73 2.19 -17.00
C ALA A 10 7.34 1.83 -15.55
N PHE A 11 7.94 2.50 -14.57
CA PHE A 11 7.63 2.30 -13.16
C PHE A 11 6.27 2.91 -12.79
N GLU A 12 5.95 4.11 -13.31
CA GLU A 12 4.67 4.76 -13.05
C GLU A 12 3.48 3.89 -13.48
N PHE A 13 3.61 3.22 -14.63
CA PHE A 13 2.55 2.37 -15.18
C PHE A 13 2.71 0.88 -14.84
N HIS A 14 3.71 0.50 -14.04
CA HIS A 14 4.07 -0.90 -13.75
C HIS A 14 4.11 -1.77 -15.02
N SER A 15 4.84 -1.31 -16.03
CA SER A 15 4.93 -2.00 -17.33
C SER A 15 6.21 -2.86 -17.42
N THR A 16 6.08 -4.17 -17.20
CA THR A 16 7.19 -5.12 -17.37
C THR A 16 7.80 -5.06 -18.77
N THR A 17 6.97 -4.85 -19.79
CA THR A 17 7.42 -4.72 -21.19
C THR A 17 8.32 -3.51 -21.38
N LYS A 18 7.92 -2.34 -20.88
CA LYS A 18 8.75 -1.12 -20.97
C LYS A 18 10.03 -1.23 -20.15
N ILE A 19 9.97 -1.85 -18.95
CA ILE A 19 11.19 -2.10 -18.15
C ILE A 19 12.17 -2.96 -18.94
N ARG A 20 11.71 -4.08 -19.54
CA ARG A 20 12.58 -4.94 -20.36
C ARG A 20 13.14 -4.22 -21.58
N GLN A 21 12.35 -3.37 -22.24
CA GLN A 21 12.80 -2.55 -23.38
C GLN A 21 13.88 -1.55 -22.95
N ALA A 22 13.70 -0.86 -21.83
CA ALA A 22 14.70 0.08 -21.31
C ALA A 22 16.01 -0.64 -20.95
N LEU A 23 15.95 -1.80 -20.28
CA LEU A 23 17.12 -2.65 -19.98
C LEU A 23 17.83 -3.10 -21.25
N ALA A 24 17.08 -3.57 -22.26
CA ALA A 24 17.65 -4.00 -23.55
C ALA A 24 18.27 -2.83 -24.33
N ALA A 25 17.79 -1.62 -24.14
CA ALA A 25 18.36 -0.40 -24.71
C ALA A 25 19.61 0.11 -23.95
N GLY A 26 19.99 -0.55 -22.86
CA GLY A 26 21.19 -0.24 -22.08
C GLY A 26 20.95 0.57 -20.80
N ALA A 27 19.70 0.70 -20.35
CA ALA A 27 19.42 1.28 -19.04
C ALA A 27 19.99 0.38 -17.94
N SER A 28 20.67 0.98 -16.96
CA SER A 28 21.25 0.24 -15.85
C SER A 28 20.22 0.01 -14.75
N PRO A 29 20.05 -1.22 -14.23
CA PRO A 29 19.16 -1.50 -13.11
C PRO A 29 19.70 -1.03 -11.76
N VAL A 30 20.98 -0.59 -11.70
CA VAL A 30 21.70 -0.26 -10.46
C VAL A 30 22.24 1.17 -10.41
N ASP A 31 22.46 1.82 -11.57
CA ASP A 31 22.96 3.19 -11.60
C ASP A 31 21.89 4.17 -11.07
N LEU A 32 22.34 5.15 -10.30
CA LEU A 32 21.44 6.07 -9.63
C LEU A 32 20.72 7.00 -10.62
N ILE A 33 19.41 7.05 -10.52
CA ILE A 33 18.55 8.04 -11.18
C ILE A 33 18.23 9.15 -10.17
N LYS A 34 18.75 10.38 -10.42
CA LYS A 34 18.56 11.51 -9.49
C LYS A 34 18.95 11.19 -8.04
N GLY A 35 20.00 10.40 -7.86
CA GLY A 35 20.51 10.02 -6.53
C GLY A 35 19.79 8.86 -5.84
N LYS A 36 18.79 8.23 -6.48
CA LYS A 36 18.07 7.05 -5.95
C LYS A 36 18.34 5.82 -6.82
N ARG A 37 18.38 4.64 -6.21
CA ARG A 37 18.45 3.38 -6.96
C ARG A 37 17.12 3.17 -7.73
N PRO A 38 17.16 2.68 -8.99
CA PRO A 38 15.93 2.45 -9.77
C PRO A 38 14.90 1.58 -9.06
N ILE A 39 15.36 0.55 -8.33
CA ILE A 39 14.48 -0.34 -7.57
C ILE A 39 13.74 0.39 -6.43
N ASP A 40 14.41 1.33 -5.75
CA ASP A 40 13.77 2.14 -4.71
C ASP A 40 12.70 3.06 -5.31
N ILE A 41 12.99 3.64 -6.49
CA ILE A 41 12.01 4.45 -7.20
C ILE A 41 10.76 3.63 -7.57
N LEU A 42 10.94 2.39 -8.06
CA LEU A 42 9.83 1.48 -8.34
C LEU A 42 9.00 1.18 -7.09
N ILE A 43 9.65 0.90 -5.95
CA ILE A 43 8.98 0.59 -4.69
C ILE A 43 8.23 1.81 -4.14
N GLU A 44 8.83 3.00 -4.26
CA GLU A 44 8.27 4.26 -3.77
C GLU A 44 7.17 4.85 -4.68
N MET A 45 6.98 4.33 -5.91
CA MET A 45 5.92 4.83 -6.77
C MET A 45 4.56 4.75 -6.08
N TYR A 46 3.74 5.82 -6.27
CA TYR A 46 2.40 5.89 -5.68
C TYR A 46 1.42 4.88 -6.28
N THR A 47 1.68 4.43 -7.49
CA THR A 47 0.86 3.42 -8.17
C THR A 47 1.00 2.07 -7.45
N ARG A 48 -0.13 1.44 -7.14
CA ARG A 48 -0.19 0.07 -6.64
C ARG A 48 -1.05 -0.74 -7.59
N SER A 49 -0.46 -1.77 -8.18
CA SER A 49 -1.14 -2.63 -9.14
C SER A 49 -0.73 -4.08 -9.00
N ALA A 50 -1.52 -4.98 -9.57
CA ALA A 50 -1.21 -6.41 -9.60
C ALA A 50 0.10 -6.74 -10.34
N GLN A 51 0.57 -5.85 -11.21
CA GLN A 51 1.81 -6.02 -12.00
C GLN A 51 3.07 -5.61 -11.24
N PHE A 52 2.95 -5.00 -10.05
CA PHE A 52 4.11 -4.51 -9.29
C PHE A 52 5.14 -5.62 -9.03
N ALA A 53 4.70 -6.77 -8.52
CA ALA A 53 5.59 -7.88 -8.20
C ALA A 53 6.34 -8.41 -9.43
N ASP A 54 5.70 -8.40 -10.60
CA ASP A 54 6.34 -8.82 -11.86
C ASP A 54 7.36 -7.78 -12.33
N CYS A 55 7.10 -6.49 -12.17
CA CYS A 55 8.07 -5.43 -12.43
C CYS A 55 9.27 -5.56 -11.50
N LEU A 56 9.05 -5.82 -10.22
CA LEU A 56 10.11 -6.05 -9.25
C LEU A 56 10.98 -7.25 -9.64
N ARG A 57 10.38 -8.39 -10.03
CA ARG A 57 11.11 -9.58 -10.52
C ARG A 57 12.01 -9.23 -11.71
N VAL A 58 11.50 -8.48 -12.69
CA VAL A 58 12.30 -8.05 -13.85
C VAL A 58 13.52 -7.24 -13.42
N MET A 59 13.40 -6.37 -12.45
CA MET A 59 14.52 -5.58 -11.93
C MET A 59 15.53 -6.47 -11.17
N LEU A 60 15.04 -7.40 -10.34
CA LEU A 60 15.90 -8.35 -9.62
C LEU A 60 16.66 -9.28 -10.58
N ASP A 61 15.99 -9.81 -11.60
CA ASP A 61 16.61 -10.65 -12.66
C ASP A 61 17.69 -9.88 -13.43
N ALA A 62 17.57 -8.56 -13.54
CA ALA A 62 18.55 -7.69 -14.16
C ALA A 62 19.72 -7.30 -13.23
N GLY A 63 19.71 -7.75 -11.96
CA GLY A 63 20.79 -7.53 -11.00
C GLY A 63 20.54 -6.42 -9.98
N ALA A 64 19.37 -5.81 -9.95
CA ALA A 64 18.98 -4.94 -8.84
C ALA A 64 18.79 -5.74 -7.55
N THR A 65 18.84 -5.09 -6.38
CA THR A 65 18.62 -5.74 -5.08
C THR A 65 17.75 -4.87 -4.18
N VAL A 66 16.79 -5.46 -3.46
CA VAL A 66 16.02 -4.76 -2.44
C VAL A 66 16.89 -4.46 -1.22
N GLY A 67 17.82 -5.37 -0.90
CA GLY A 67 18.76 -5.21 0.21
C GLY A 67 18.21 -5.68 1.56
N ASP A 68 16.93 -5.97 1.68
CA ASP A 68 16.28 -6.49 2.87
C ASP A 68 15.45 -7.74 2.51
N PRO A 69 15.83 -8.96 2.98
CA PRO A 69 15.16 -10.20 2.62
C PRO A 69 13.68 -10.26 3.05
N LEU A 70 13.32 -9.67 4.20
CA LEU A 70 11.93 -9.62 4.64
C LEU A 70 11.09 -8.74 3.72
N LEU A 71 11.63 -7.57 3.39
CA LEU A 71 10.98 -6.66 2.49
C LEU A 71 10.81 -7.27 1.10
N GLU A 72 11.86 -7.89 0.55
CA GLU A 72 11.81 -8.55 -0.76
C GLU A 72 10.75 -9.66 -0.79
N ALA A 73 10.73 -10.54 0.22
CA ALA A 73 9.75 -11.61 0.32
C ALA A 73 8.31 -11.06 0.33
N VAL A 74 8.05 -10.01 1.13
CA VAL A 74 6.74 -9.36 1.22
C VAL A 74 6.36 -8.69 -0.09
N LEU A 75 7.25 -7.91 -0.72
CA LEU A 75 6.97 -7.21 -1.98
C LEU A 75 6.68 -8.15 -3.15
N LEU A 76 7.26 -9.36 -3.13
CA LEU A 76 7.03 -10.42 -4.12
C LEU A 76 5.84 -11.31 -3.76
N ASP A 77 5.24 -11.16 -2.58
CA ASP A 77 4.28 -12.08 -1.99
C ASP A 77 4.78 -13.53 -1.99
N ASP A 78 6.07 -13.72 -1.70
CA ASP A 78 6.74 -15.03 -1.66
C ASP A 78 6.89 -15.51 -0.21
N ALA A 79 5.82 -16.11 0.30
CA ALA A 79 5.76 -16.59 1.69
C ALA A 79 6.83 -17.65 2.02
N SER A 80 7.36 -18.37 1.01
CA SER A 80 8.41 -19.38 1.22
C SER A 80 9.77 -18.76 1.59
N LYS A 81 9.96 -17.47 1.33
CA LYS A 81 11.19 -16.71 1.60
C LYS A 81 11.10 -15.83 2.85
N LEU A 82 9.99 -15.87 3.58
CA LEU A 82 9.87 -15.08 4.81
C LEU A 82 10.92 -15.53 5.84
N PRO A 83 11.77 -14.61 6.35
CA PRO A 83 12.70 -14.93 7.41
C PRO A 83 11.99 -15.07 8.76
N GLY A 84 12.61 -15.77 9.72
CA GLY A 84 12.03 -15.99 11.04
C GLY A 84 11.93 -14.73 11.92
N ASP A 85 12.70 -13.68 11.62
CA ASP A 85 12.74 -12.41 12.37
C ASP A 85 11.82 -11.33 11.76
N PHE A 86 10.60 -11.67 11.46
CA PHE A 86 9.64 -10.76 10.82
C PHE A 86 9.05 -9.68 11.76
N ASN A 87 9.24 -9.80 13.09
CA ASN A 87 8.69 -8.85 14.09
C ASN A 87 9.56 -7.60 14.30
N ARG A 88 10.23 -7.12 13.28
CA ARG A 88 11.00 -5.88 13.30
C ARG A 88 10.32 -4.78 12.52
N LYS A 89 10.62 -3.55 12.87
CA LYS A 89 10.17 -2.41 12.09
C LYS A 89 10.94 -2.30 10.78
N LEU A 90 10.24 -1.98 9.71
CA LEU A 90 10.79 -1.71 8.39
C LEU A 90 10.79 -0.20 8.13
N TYR A 91 11.80 0.30 7.43
CA TYR A 91 11.99 1.71 7.06
C TYR A 91 12.43 1.81 5.60
N PRO A 92 12.11 2.88 4.93
CA PRO A 92 10.82 3.50 4.66
C PRO A 92 10.26 3.01 3.33
N LEU A 93 8.97 2.93 3.16
CA LEU A 93 8.36 2.40 1.93
C LEU A 93 7.33 3.29 1.28
N CYS A 94 7.15 4.48 1.75
CA CYS A 94 6.14 5.33 1.13
C CYS A 94 6.61 6.78 1.06
N ALA A 95 6.89 7.23 -0.16
CA ALA A 95 7.12 8.64 -0.44
C ALA A 95 5.84 9.48 -0.26
N TYR A 96 4.68 8.84 -0.11
CA TYR A 96 3.37 9.48 -0.07
C TYR A 96 2.65 9.42 1.28
N THR A 97 3.16 8.64 2.20
CA THR A 97 2.68 8.65 3.59
C THR A 97 3.90 8.66 4.50
N SER A 98 3.96 9.59 5.44
CA SER A 98 5.02 9.69 6.45
C SER A 98 4.99 8.52 7.45
N CYS A 99 4.74 7.32 6.96
CA CYS A 99 4.71 6.10 7.76
C CYS A 99 6.12 5.61 8.02
N LYS A 100 6.67 6.00 9.16
CA LYS A 100 7.89 5.41 9.71
C LYS A 100 7.53 4.27 10.65
N GLY A 101 8.46 3.34 10.83
CA GLY A 101 8.31 2.26 11.81
C GLY A 101 7.17 1.29 11.50
N VAL A 102 6.96 0.97 10.23
CA VAL A 102 5.93 0.01 9.79
C VAL A 102 6.35 -1.43 10.05
N SER A 103 5.40 -2.31 10.33
CA SER A 103 5.62 -3.76 10.38
C SER A 103 5.51 -4.40 8.98
N ALA A 104 5.93 -5.66 8.85
CA ALA A 104 5.76 -6.43 7.62
C ALA A 104 4.28 -6.48 7.17
N LEU A 105 3.32 -6.53 8.09
CA LEU A 105 1.88 -6.52 7.76
C LEU A 105 1.40 -5.20 7.16
N HIS A 106 1.99 -4.05 7.52
CA HIS A 106 1.69 -2.78 6.84
C HIS A 106 2.07 -2.86 5.37
N ILE A 107 3.24 -3.44 5.08
CA ILE A 107 3.71 -3.61 3.71
C ILE A 107 2.83 -4.60 2.95
N CYS A 108 2.46 -5.73 3.58
CA CYS A 108 1.51 -6.67 2.99
C CYS A 108 0.18 -5.97 2.63
N ALA A 109 -0.30 -5.09 3.50
CA ALA A 109 -1.53 -4.33 3.28
C ALA A 109 -1.41 -3.33 2.12
N GLU A 110 -0.28 -2.63 2.03
CA GLU A 110 0.00 -1.65 0.98
C GLU A 110 0.15 -2.29 -0.40
N PHE A 111 0.78 -3.47 -0.48
CA PHE A 111 1.10 -4.15 -1.74
C PHE A 111 0.18 -5.34 -2.05
N ASN A 112 -0.83 -5.58 -1.22
CA ASN A 112 -1.76 -6.72 -1.33
C ASN A 112 -1.05 -8.09 -1.31
N SER A 113 -0.04 -8.24 -0.46
CA SER A 113 0.75 -9.47 -0.32
C SER A 113 0.03 -10.46 0.59
N VAL A 114 -1.04 -11.06 0.08
CA VAL A 114 -2.00 -11.85 0.87
C VAL A 114 -1.39 -13.14 1.41
N ARG A 115 -0.52 -13.81 0.63
CA ARG A 115 0.13 -15.06 1.06
C ARG A 115 1.11 -14.82 2.20
N CYS A 116 1.94 -13.78 2.06
CA CYS A 116 2.84 -13.37 3.15
C CYS A 116 2.05 -12.89 4.36
N GLY A 117 1.00 -12.09 4.16
CA GLY A 117 0.13 -11.61 5.24
C GLY A 117 -0.49 -12.75 6.04
N ALA A 118 -1.02 -13.78 5.38
CA ALA A 118 -1.59 -14.95 6.04
C ALA A 118 -0.55 -15.69 6.90
N VAL A 119 0.63 -15.98 6.35
CA VAL A 119 1.71 -16.66 7.09
C VAL A 119 2.19 -15.82 8.27
N LEU A 120 2.34 -14.51 8.12
CA LEU A 120 2.74 -13.62 9.20
C LEU A 120 1.70 -13.59 10.33
N ILE A 121 0.41 -13.55 10.01
CA ILE A 121 -0.68 -13.58 10.98
C ILE A 121 -0.71 -14.92 11.72
N GLU A 122 -0.59 -16.04 11.01
CA GLU A 122 -0.49 -17.38 11.61
C GLU A 122 0.72 -17.51 12.52
N ALA A 123 1.81 -16.85 12.20
CA ALA A 123 3.03 -16.82 13.02
C ALA A 123 2.95 -15.81 14.19
N GLY A 124 1.81 -15.16 14.41
CA GLY A 124 1.58 -14.27 15.55
C GLY A 124 1.97 -12.81 15.33
N ALA A 125 2.09 -12.35 14.09
CA ALA A 125 2.27 -10.93 13.83
C ALA A 125 1.07 -10.12 14.33
N ASP A 126 1.35 -8.99 14.98
CA ASP A 126 0.29 -8.12 15.51
C ASP A 126 -0.47 -7.42 14.37
N VAL A 127 -1.73 -7.84 14.17
CA VAL A 127 -2.65 -7.29 13.16
C VAL A 127 -2.94 -5.80 13.41
N ASN A 128 -2.81 -5.35 14.66
CA ASN A 128 -3.07 -3.99 15.11
C ASN A 128 -1.78 -3.20 15.40
N ALA A 129 -0.61 -3.70 14.94
CA ALA A 129 0.65 -3.01 15.09
C ALA A 129 0.53 -1.55 14.63
N ARG A 130 1.11 -0.63 15.40
CA ARG A 130 1.05 0.80 15.10
C ARG A 130 2.35 1.26 14.43
N ALA A 131 2.24 1.97 13.33
CA ALA A 131 3.33 2.76 12.78
C ALA A 131 3.77 3.84 13.76
N ASP A 132 4.92 4.48 13.52
CA ASP A 132 5.37 5.59 14.34
C ASP A 132 4.48 6.83 14.15
N VAL A 133 4.51 7.72 15.12
CA VAL A 133 3.91 9.06 15.04
C VAL A 133 5.01 10.11 15.00
N ASP A 134 4.73 11.25 14.36
CA ASP A 134 5.62 12.39 14.38
C ASP A 134 5.49 13.20 15.71
N ASP A 135 6.28 14.28 15.84
CA ASP A 135 6.27 15.16 17.01
C ASP A 135 4.91 15.86 17.25
N ASN A 136 4.06 15.92 16.23
CA ASN A 136 2.69 16.45 16.30
C ASN A 136 1.66 15.37 16.64
N GLY A 137 2.07 14.11 16.73
CA GLY A 137 1.22 12.94 16.94
C GLY A 137 0.44 12.54 15.69
N ILE A 138 0.92 12.93 14.49
CA ILE A 138 0.36 12.51 13.20
C ILE A 138 1.00 11.18 12.80
N GLY A 139 0.19 10.25 12.30
CA GLY A 139 0.65 8.89 11.98
C GLY A 139 0.01 7.83 12.86
N GLY A 140 0.74 6.75 13.14
CA GLY A 140 0.26 5.65 13.99
C GLY A 140 -0.76 4.75 13.28
N GLN A 141 -0.76 4.68 11.96
CA GLN A 141 -1.62 3.80 11.17
C GLN A 141 -1.42 2.33 11.59
N THR A 142 -2.48 1.54 11.53
CA THR A 142 -2.38 0.09 11.56
C THR A 142 -2.34 -0.46 10.11
N PRO A 143 -1.97 -1.73 9.89
CA PRO A 143 -1.98 -2.32 8.55
C PRO A 143 -3.29 -2.09 7.78
N LEU A 144 -4.44 -2.11 8.47
CA LEU A 144 -5.74 -1.91 7.84
C LEU A 144 -5.87 -0.57 7.11
N PHE A 145 -5.27 0.52 7.61
CA PHE A 145 -5.31 1.83 6.93
C PHE A 145 -4.68 1.79 5.54
N HIS A 146 -3.67 0.95 5.33
CA HIS A 146 -3.01 0.80 4.03
C HIS A 146 -3.85 0.04 3.00
N ALA A 147 -4.83 -0.76 3.45
CA ALA A 147 -5.66 -1.59 2.57
C ALA A 147 -7.01 -0.96 2.20
N VAL A 148 -7.60 -0.11 3.05
CA VAL A 148 -8.99 0.33 2.91
C VAL A 148 -9.23 1.32 1.78
N ASN A 149 -8.18 1.99 1.28
CA ASN A 149 -8.27 3.07 0.29
C ASN A 149 -7.26 2.89 -0.86
N SER A 150 -7.15 1.67 -1.37
CA SER A 150 -6.23 1.35 -2.46
C SER A 150 -6.78 1.71 -3.84
N ASN A 151 -5.86 1.97 -4.80
CA ASN A 151 -6.23 2.24 -6.18
C ASN A 151 -6.86 0.99 -6.82
N HIS A 152 -7.94 1.18 -7.60
CA HIS A 152 -8.72 0.11 -8.22
C HIS A 152 -9.11 -1.02 -7.24
N ASN A 153 -9.23 -0.69 -5.96
CA ASN A 153 -9.53 -1.65 -4.89
C ASN A 153 -8.56 -2.84 -4.83
N HIS A 154 -7.31 -2.62 -5.25
CA HIS A 154 -6.29 -3.67 -5.38
C HIS A 154 -6.05 -4.41 -4.05
N CYS A 155 -6.06 -3.70 -2.92
CA CYS A 155 -5.78 -4.27 -1.60
C CYS A 155 -7.02 -4.84 -0.88
N ARG A 156 -8.14 -4.99 -1.58
CA ARG A 156 -9.37 -5.57 -1.01
C ARG A 156 -9.15 -6.95 -0.39
N PRO A 157 -8.44 -7.91 -1.02
CA PRO A 157 -8.19 -9.22 -0.40
C PRO A 157 -7.41 -9.11 0.91
N MET A 158 -6.42 -8.23 0.97
CA MET A 158 -5.65 -8.03 2.19
C MET A 158 -6.47 -7.30 3.27
N MET A 159 -7.35 -6.36 2.91
CA MET A 159 -8.30 -5.73 3.82
C MET A 159 -9.20 -6.78 4.49
N GLU A 160 -9.76 -7.71 3.70
CA GLU A 160 -10.61 -8.78 4.20
C GLU A 160 -9.85 -9.72 5.14
N LEU A 161 -8.64 -10.13 4.76
CA LEU A 161 -7.77 -10.95 5.60
C LEU A 161 -7.49 -10.30 6.96
N LEU A 162 -7.13 -9.01 6.97
CA LEU A 162 -6.85 -8.28 8.23
C LEU A 162 -8.09 -8.17 9.11
N VAL A 163 -9.26 -7.86 8.53
CA VAL A 163 -10.51 -7.76 9.27
C VAL A 163 -10.93 -9.11 9.85
N ASP A 164 -10.79 -10.19 9.08
CA ASP A 164 -11.11 -11.54 9.54
C ASP A 164 -10.12 -12.04 10.63
N ALA A 165 -8.90 -11.51 10.61
CA ALA A 165 -7.89 -11.75 11.64
C ALA A 165 -8.03 -10.86 12.90
N GLY A 166 -9.05 -10.02 12.98
CA GLY A 166 -9.35 -9.20 14.16
C GLY A 166 -8.73 -7.80 14.13
N ALA A 167 -8.53 -7.22 12.95
CA ALA A 167 -8.14 -5.81 12.85
C ALA A 167 -9.17 -4.91 13.54
N ASP A 168 -8.69 -4.02 14.40
CA ASP A 168 -9.53 -3.08 15.15
C ASP A 168 -10.07 -1.97 14.23
N LEU A 169 -11.39 -1.97 14.04
CA LEU A 169 -12.11 -1.00 13.21
C LEU A 169 -12.39 0.32 13.94
N ASP A 170 -12.08 0.40 15.24
CA ASP A 170 -12.29 1.58 16.09
C ASP A 170 -11.01 2.39 16.32
N VAL A 171 -9.88 1.93 15.78
CA VAL A 171 -8.64 2.69 15.85
C VAL A 171 -8.87 4.10 15.33
N ARG A 172 -8.55 5.08 16.17
CA ARG A 172 -8.67 6.50 15.84
C ARG A 172 -7.29 7.13 15.80
N LEU A 173 -6.96 7.76 14.68
CA LEU A 173 -5.72 8.53 14.50
C LEU A 173 -6.01 10.00 14.75
N LYS A 174 -5.10 10.71 15.43
CA LYS A 174 -5.17 12.18 15.53
C LYS A 174 -5.12 12.82 14.14
N GLY A 175 -4.28 12.29 13.27
CA GLY A 175 -4.21 12.67 11.87
C GLY A 175 -3.40 11.67 11.06
N LEU A 176 -3.64 11.68 9.77
CA LEU A 176 -2.93 10.92 8.77
C LEU A 176 -2.45 11.88 7.68
N LEU A 177 -1.14 11.89 7.43
CA LEU A 177 -0.56 12.69 6.38
C LEU A 177 -0.69 11.94 5.04
N TRP A 178 -1.17 12.64 4.03
CA TRP A 178 -1.25 12.14 2.66
C TRP A 178 -0.51 13.08 1.73
N GLY A 179 0.34 12.52 0.84
CA GLY A 179 1.16 13.30 -0.09
C GLY A 179 2.35 13.99 0.57
N ASP A 180 3.01 13.33 1.53
CA ASP A 180 4.21 13.84 2.21
C ASP A 180 5.22 14.40 1.21
N THR A 181 5.70 15.61 1.46
CA THR A 181 6.65 16.36 0.62
C THR A 181 6.14 16.81 -0.75
N MET A 182 4.85 16.63 -1.06
CA MET A 182 4.23 17.10 -2.30
C MET A 182 3.55 18.44 -2.12
N ASP A 183 3.40 19.23 -3.19
CA ASP A 183 2.72 20.53 -3.17
C ASP A 183 1.24 20.44 -2.73
N TRP A 184 0.68 19.24 -2.77
CA TRP A 184 -0.70 18.93 -2.35
C TRP A 184 -0.76 18.13 -1.04
N GLU A 185 0.28 18.17 -0.23
CA GLU A 185 0.31 17.53 1.09
C GLU A 185 -0.90 17.93 1.93
N THR A 186 -1.56 16.95 2.50
CA THR A 186 -2.81 17.14 3.25
C THR A 186 -2.83 16.26 4.49
N VAL A 187 -3.16 16.84 5.63
CA VAL A 187 -3.46 16.09 6.85
C VAL A 187 -4.97 15.87 6.94
N VAL A 188 -5.38 14.60 7.03
CA VAL A 188 -6.75 14.22 7.36
C VAL A 188 -6.81 13.96 8.86
N PHE A 189 -7.61 14.75 9.58
CA PHE A 189 -7.71 14.67 11.04
C PHE A 189 -8.80 13.71 11.50
N ASP A 190 -8.60 13.13 12.69
CA ASP A 190 -9.59 12.36 13.42
C ASP A 190 -10.15 11.16 12.63
N VAL A 191 -9.24 10.36 12.08
CA VAL A 191 -9.57 9.28 11.14
C VAL A 191 -9.67 7.91 11.79
N THR A 192 -10.71 7.17 11.38
CA THR A 192 -10.86 5.73 11.61
C THR A 192 -10.69 4.98 10.28
N PRO A 193 -10.54 3.64 10.27
CA PRO A 193 -10.49 2.88 9.02
C PRO A 193 -11.68 3.16 8.08
N ILE A 194 -12.90 3.28 8.63
CA ILE A 194 -14.10 3.57 7.83
C ILE A 194 -14.05 4.99 7.27
N SER A 195 -13.73 6.00 8.11
CA SER A 195 -13.67 7.39 7.62
C SER A 195 -12.53 7.59 6.61
N TYR A 196 -11.41 6.88 6.77
CA TYR A 196 -10.32 6.92 5.78
C TYR A 196 -10.74 6.27 4.46
N ALA A 197 -11.49 5.17 4.50
CA ALA A 197 -12.08 4.60 3.29
C ALA A 197 -12.99 5.63 2.58
N GLN A 198 -13.77 6.42 3.33
CA GLN A 198 -14.62 7.49 2.77
C GLN A 198 -13.81 8.62 2.10
N CYS A 199 -12.57 8.88 2.56
CA CYS A 199 -11.71 9.87 1.90
C CYS A 199 -11.44 9.52 0.43
N GLY A 200 -11.58 8.25 0.03
CA GLY A 200 -11.51 7.84 -1.37
C GLY A 200 -12.55 8.51 -2.28
N LEU A 201 -13.61 9.10 -1.72
CA LEU A 201 -14.58 9.91 -2.47
C LEU A 201 -14.04 11.30 -2.85
N TYR A 202 -12.95 11.77 -2.24
CA TYR A 202 -12.30 13.02 -2.64
C TYR A 202 -11.60 12.83 -3.98
N ARG A 203 -11.75 13.80 -4.88
CA ARG A 203 -11.24 13.73 -6.26
C ARG A 203 -9.73 13.48 -6.34
N GLN A 204 -8.98 14.05 -5.42
CA GLN A 204 -7.52 13.90 -5.36
C GLN A 204 -7.04 12.46 -5.08
N PHE A 205 -7.89 11.61 -4.51
CA PHE A 205 -7.56 10.20 -4.29
C PHE A 205 -7.71 9.34 -5.54
N HIS A 206 -8.40 9.81 -6.57
CA HIS A 206 -8.59 9.08 -7.85
C HIS A 206 -9.12 7.65 -7.65
N ARG A 207 -10.08 7.45 -6.73
CA ARG A 207 -10.70 6.15 -6.48
C ARG A 207 -12.03 6.03 -7.22
N ARG A 208 -12.39 4.80 -7.59
CA ARG A 208 -13.72 4.55 -8.15
C ARG A 208 -14.74 4.54 -7.01
N GLU A 209 -15.81 5.29 -7.19
CA GLU A 209 -16.86 5.45 -6.19
C GLU A 209 -17.46 4.11 -5.76
N THR A 210 -17.71 3.20 -6.71
CA THR A 210 -18.20 1.85 -6.45
C THR A 210 -17.31 1.06 -5.50
N ASP A 211 -15.99 1.14 -5.68
CA ASP A 211 -15.02 0.46 -4.82
C ASP A 211 -15.05 1.03 -3.41
N VAL A 212 -15.09 2.36 -3.29
CA VAL A 212 -15.15 3.06 -2.00
C VAL A 212 -16.38 2.65 -1.21
N TYR A 213 -17.57 2.70 -1.84
CA TYR A 213 -18.80 2.28 -1.17
C TYR A 213 -18.84 0.80 -0.81
N SER A 214 -18.26 -0.06 -1.65
CA SER A 214 -18.12 -1.48 -1.35
C SER A 214 -17.27 -1.72 -0.10
N ASN A 215 -16.15 -0.99 0.04
CA ASN A 215 -15.28 -1.09 1.21
C ASN A 215 -15.97 -0.54 2.47
N ILE A 216 -16.62 0.61 2.37
CA ILE A 216 -17.38 1.19 3.48
C ILE A 216 -18.48 0.21 3.94
N ALA A 217 -19.26 -0.34 3.02
CA ALA A 217 -20.33 -1.27 3.36
C ALA A 217 -19.80 -2.54 4.06
N TYR A 218 -18.67 -3.08 3.58
CA TYR A 218 -18.02 -4.22 4.21
C TYR A 218 -17.54 -3.90 5.63
N LEU A 219 -16.78 -2.82 5.81
CA LEU A 219 -16.26 -2.40 7.10
C LEU A 219 -17.39 -2.04 8.07
N TYR A 220 -18.42 -1.36 7.60
CA TYR A 220 -19.59 -1.00 8.39
C TYR A 220 -20.32 -2.25 8.91
N ARG A 221 -20.57 -3.22 8.02
CA ARG A 221 -21.22 -4.49 8.41
C ARG A 221 -20.39 -5.25 9.45
N LYS A 222 -19.07 -5.32 9.26
CA LYS A 222 -18.16 -5.97 10.23
C LYS A 222 -18.13 -5.25 11.57
N ARG A 223 -18.20 -3.92 11.57
CA ARG A 223 -18.16 -3.09 12.79
C ARG A 223 -19.47 -3.07 13.56
N TYR A 224 -20.59 -2.91 12.87
CA TYR A 224 -21.89 -2.67 13.49
C TYR A 224 -22.86 -3.84 13.38
N LEU A 225 -22.51 -4.92 12.69
CA LEU A 225 -23.35 -6.09 12.43
C LEU A 225 -24.68 -5.73 11.74
N GLN A 226 -24.67 -4.67 10.94
CA GLN A 226 -25.80 -4.12 10.23
C GLN A 226 -25.40 -3.73 8.81
N ASP A 227 -26.36 -3.72 7.90
CA ASP A 227 -26.13 -3.18 6.56
C ASP A 227 -25.98 -1.66 6.58
N LEU A 228 -25.16 -1.14 5.67
CA LEU A 228 -24.97 0.30 5.52
C LEU A 228 -26.31 0.96 5.18
N PRO A 229 -26.76 1.98 5.95
CA PRO A 229 -28.00 2.68 5.65
C PRO A 229 -27.99 3.34 4.26
N VAL A 230 -29.01 3.08 3.45
CA VAL A 230 -29.16 3.69 2.11
C VAL A 230 -29.67 5.13 2.27
N ARG A 231 -28.77 6.05 2.57
CA ARG A 231 -29.12 7.47 2.79
C ARG A 231 -28.42 8.43 1.82
N ASN A 232 -27.34 7.98 1.17
CA ASN A 232 -26.58 8.80 0.23
C ASN A 232 -27.06 8.58 -1.21
N VAL A 233 -27.04 9.65 -1.99
CA VAL A 233 -27.41 9.59 -3.42
C VAL A 233 -26.59 8.54 -4.20
N PRO A 234 -25.28 8.40 -3.99
CA PRO A 234 -24.48 7.37 -4.66
C PRO A 234 -24.98 5.95 -4.41
N ASN A 235 -25.51 5.65 -3.23
CA ASN A 235 -26.03 4.33 -2.91
C ASN A 235 -27.16 3.89 -3.84
N LYS A 236 -27.91 4.81 -4.43
CA LYS A 236 -28.97 4.50 -5.40
C LYS A 236 -28.41 4.00 -6.73
N TYR A 237 -27.21 4.41 -7.10
CA TYR A 237 -26.56 4.00 -8.35
C TYR A 237 -25.78 2.70 -8.21
N LEU A 238 -25.48 2.28 -6.98
CA LEU A 238 -24.73 1.04 -6.71
C LEU A 238 -25.65 -0.17 -6.55
N SER A 239 -26.94 0.03 -6.41
CA SER A 239 -27.95 -1.03 -6.21
C SER A 239 -28.64 -1.46 -7.51
N SER A 240 -28.18 -0.99 -8.67
CA SER A 240 -28.71 -1.35 -10.01
C SER A 240 -27.82 -2.33 -10.74
#